data_6d62601323a8f8f2e584978449a7daac
#
_entry.id   6d62601323a8f8f2e584978449a7daac
#
_cell.length_a   1.000
_cell.length_b   1.000
_cell.length_c   1.000
_cell.angle_alpha   90.00
_cell.angle_beta   90.00
_cell.angle_gamma   90.00
#
_symmetry.space_group_name_H-M   'P 1'
#
loop_
_entity.id
_entity.type
_entity.pdbx_description
1 polymer ?
#
loop_
_entity_poly.entity_id
_entity_poly.type
_entity_poly.pdbx_seq_one_letter_code
_entity_poly.pdbx_strand_id
1 'polypeptide(L)'
;MSSATHNTSAKPVTDVYLPAGLGLLAVRIIQGFIYWGGGSRRFIYAPDKLNPDAPHWMAYKFQTAMPGALMGLEHVISFMLHHFWLLYVGVILFSAAELFAGLFLMIGLFTRISALLSMLFSVLLMLMFGWQGATCIDEWTMAACNLAMGTTLFLCGSHSYALDNVILKRKPHLADSRIFRWCCGSLSVPLTPAGYKKLALWLLAFVVVFDVGTYSYYRGSVVTPYHHGPVSPTTHHIRLTEGKLFPDGRIHVHAYLDAGDA
;
A
#
# COMPACT_ATOMS: atom_id res chain seq x y z
N MET A 1 -57.25 -30.28 -15.64
CA MET A 1 -56.51 -29.31 -14.83
C MET A 1 -55.07 -29.74 -14.80
N SER A 2 -54.24 -29.15 -15.70
CA SER A 2 -52.83 -29.48 -15.85
C SER A 2 -52.03 -28.53 -14.99
N SER A 3 -51.36 -29.05 -13.98
CA SER A 3 -50.47 -28.34 -13.09
C SER A 3 -49.13 -28.10 -13.83
N ALA A 4 -48.92 -26.88 -14.26
CA ALA A 4 -47.65 -26.44 -14.81
C ALA A 4 -46.66 -26.26 -13.66
N THR A 5 -45.77 -27.21 -13.46
CA THR A 5 -44.57 -27.09 -12.56
C THR A 5 -43.63 -26.08 -13.18
N HIS A 6 -43.59 -24.91 -12.63
CA HIS A 6 -42.60 -23.88 -12.94
C HIS A 6 -41.23 -24.38 -12.47
N ASN A 7 -40.49 -24.98 -13.39
CA ASN A 7 -39.11 -25.40 -13.18
C ASN A 7 -38.22 -24.15 -13.27
N THR A 8 -38.05 -23.41 -12.15
CA THR A 8 -37.04 -22.37 -12.01
C THR A 8 -35.69 -23.04 -11.93
N SER A 9 -35.12 -23.34 -13.09
CA SER A 9 -33.72 -23.72 -13.20
C SER A 9 -32.87 -22.59 -12.65
N ALA A 10 -32.46 -22.74 -11.41
CA ALA A 10 -31.43 -21.88 -10.81
C ALA A 10 -30.18 -21.97 -11.70
N LYS A 11 -29.82 -20.86 -12.35
CA LYS A 11 -28.57 -20.79 -13.12
C LYS A 11 -27.44 -21.20 -12.22
N PRO A 12 -26.51 -22.05 -12.70
CA PRO A 12 -25.41 -22.51 -11.88
C PRO A 12 -24.57 -21.32 -11.39
N VAL A 13 -24.30 -21.27 -10.11
CA VAL A 13 -23.53 -20.23 -9.40
C VAL A 13 -22.16 -19.96 -10.06
N THR A 14 -21.64 -20.91 -10.83
CA THR A 14 -20.39 -20.80 -11.61
C THR A 14 -20.40 -19.69 -12.65
N ASP A 15 -21.57 -19.31 -13.22
CA ASP A 15 -21.63 -18.29 -14.26
C ASP A 15 -21.37 -16.86 -13.79
N VAL A 16 -21.53 -16.58 -12.51
CA VAL A 16 -21.30 -15.25 -11.92
C VAL A 16 -19.86 -15.06 -11.46
N TYR A 17 -19.20 -16.14 -11.02
CA TYR A 17 -17.84 -16.06 -10.48
C TYR A 17 -16.77 -15.91 -11.58
N LEU A 18 -17.00 -16.44 -12.77
CA LEU A 18 -16.01 -16.36 -13.85
C LEU A 18 -15.75 -14.93 -14.34
N PRO A 19 -16.77 -14.11 -14.66
CA PRO A 19 -16.55 -12.70 -15.04
C PRO A 19 -15.91 -11.89 -13.94
N ALA A 20 -16.31 -12.08 -12.68
CA ALA A 20 -15.71 -11.38 -11.56
C ALA A 20 -14.22 -11.76 -11.40
N GLY A 21 -13.88 -13.05 -11.52
CA GLY A 21 -12.51 -13.53 -11.45
C GLY A 21 -11.63 -13.02 -12.59
N LEU A 22 -12.18 -12.90 -13.80
CA LEU A 22 -11.46 -12.33 -14.93
C LEU A 22 -11.30 -10.81 -14.80
N GLY A 23 -12.31 -10.10 -14.31
CA GLY A 23 -12.22 -8.66 -14.03
C GLY A 23 -11.15 -8.32 -13.01
N LEU A 24 -10.96 -9.17 -12.00
CA LEU A 24 -9.90 -8.99 -10.98
C LEU A 24 -8.47 -9.18 -11.50
N LEU A 25 -8.30 -9.78 -12.70
CA LEU A 25 -6.96 -9.92 -13.28
C LEU A 25 -6.29 -8.57 -13.53
N ALA A 26 -7.02 -7.60 -14.06
CA ALA A 26 -6.49 -6.26 -14.29
C ALA A 26 -6.03 -5.62 -12.97
N VAL A 27 -6.87 -5.70 -11.93
CA VAL A 27 -6.54 -5.17 -10.59
C VAL A 27 -5.28 -5.84 -10.04
N ARG A 28 -5.20 -7.17 -10.10
CA ARG A 28 -4.08 -7.94 -9.58
C ARG A 28 -2.77 -7.65 -10.32
N ILE A 29 -2.81 -7.64 -11.65
CA ILE A 29 -1.62 -7.43 -12.48
C ILE A 29 -1.13 -5.99 -12.33
N ILE A 30 -2.00 -4.99 -12.40
CA ILE A 30 -1.59 -3.58 -12.31
C ILE A 30 -1.09 -3.25 -10.90
N GLN A 31 -1.78 -3.67 -9.86
CA GLN A 31 -1.29 -3.46 -8.50
C GLN A 31 0.06 -4.17 -8.27
N GLY A 32 0.19 -5.40 -8.75
CA GLY A 32 1.45 -6.13 -8.70
C GLY A 32 2.57 -5.41 -9.44
N PHE A 33 2.29 -4.87 -10.63
CA PHE A 33 3.24 -4.09 -11.41
C PHE A 33 3.70 -2.81 -10.70
N ILE A 34 2.79 -2.08 -10.04
CA ILE A 34 3.12 -0.88 -9.26
C ILE A 34 4.15 -1.21 -8.17
N TYR A 35 3.90 -2.24 -7.35
CA TYR A 35 4.81 -2.64 -6.28
C TYR A 35 6.10 -3.26 -6.82
N TRP A 36 6.01 -4.13 -7.82
CA TRP A 36 7.19 -4.68 -8.49
C TRP A 36 8.05 -3.56 -9.08
N GLY A 37 7.43 -2.57 -9.74
CA GLY A 37 8.12 -1.41 -10.30
C GLY A 37 8.84 -0.57 -9.25
N GLY A 38 8.21 -0.37 -8.08
CA GLY A 38 8.83 0.30 -6.94
C GLY A 38 10.06 -0.44 -6.41
N GLY A 39 9.91 -1.73 -6.13
CA GLY A 39 11.00 -2.57 -5.62
C GLY A 39 12.12 -2.80 -6.65
N SER A 40 11.78 -3.16 -7.90
CA SER A 40 12.76 -3.42 -8.94
C SER A 40 13.58 -2.18 -9.30
N ARG A 41 12.97 -0.99 -9.23
CA ARG A 41 13.68 0.27 -9.43
C ARG A 41 14.86 0.41 -8.47
N ARG A 42 14.69 0.03 -7.21
CA ARG A 42 15.73 0.18 -6.19
C ARG A 42 16.86 -0.85 -6.32
N PHE A 43 16.52 -2.08 -6.74
CA PHE A 43 17.54 -3.14 -6.85
C PHE A 43 18.20 -3.22 -8.22
N ILE A 44 17.49 -2.83 -9.29
CA ILE A 44 17.93 -3.07 -10.67
C ILE A 44 18.22 -1.77 -11.43
N TYR A 45 17.25 -0.85 -11.47
CA TYR A 45 17.31 0.31 -12.36
C TYR A 45 17.92 1.56 -11.75
N ALA A 46 17.80 1.74 -10.43
CA ALA A 46 18.37 2.88 -9.71
C ALA A 46 18.90 2.42 -8.34
N PRO A 47 19.97 1.60 -8.32
CA PRO A 47 20.55 1.05 -7.09
C PRO A 47 21.07 2.13 -6.14
N ASP A 48 21.36 3.34 -6.65
CA ASP A 48 21.76 4.49 -5.83
C ASP A 48 20.76 4.83 -4.72
N LYS A 49 19.48 4.44 -4.87
CA LYS A 49 18.49 4.60 -3.81
C LYS A 49 18.75 3.74 -2.56
N LEU A 50 19.54 2.70 -2.70
CA LEU A 50 19.99 1.84 -1.59
C LEU A 50 21.43 2.15 -1.16
N ASN A 51 22.11 3.06 -1.84
CA ASN A 51 23.48 3.47 -1.51
C ASN A 51 23.43 4.68 -0.56
N PRO A 52 23.94 4.58 0.67
CA PRO A 52 23.95 5.67 1.62
C PRO A 52 24.75 6.92 1.16
N ASP A 53 25.73 6.72 0.31
CA ASP A 53 26.61 7.80 -0.19
C ASP A 53 26.03 8.50 -1.43
N ALA A 54 24.93 8.00 -1.98
CA ALA A 54 24.33 8.55 -3.17
C ALA A 54 23.36 9.71 -2.86
N PRO A 55 23.27 10.74 -3.72
CA PRO A 55 22.37 11.88 -3.50
C PRO A 55 20.88 11.51 -3.49
N HIS A 56 20.53 10.36 -4.05
CA HIS A 56 19.15 9.86 -4.10
C HIS A 56 18.87 8.72 -3.13
N TRP A 57 19.66 8.59 -2.06
CA TRP A 57 19.42 7.58 -1.04
C TRP A 57 18.01 7.69 -0.43
N MET A 58 17.37 6.55 -0.24
CA MET A 58 15.97 6.48 0.17
C MET A 58 15.69 7.11 1.55
N ALA A 59 16.69 7.16 2.43
CA ALA A 59 16.56 7.80 3.73
C ALA A 59 16.21 9.30 3.66
N TYR A 60 16.63 9.99 2.60
CA TYR A 60 16.25 11.39 2.41
C TYR A 60 14.74 11.55 2.21
N LYS A 61 14.07 10.57 1.57
CA LYS A 61 12.61 10.57 1.50
C LYS A 61 11.95 10.42 2.87
N PHE A 62 12.49 9.57 3.73
CA PHE A 62 11.98 9.46 5.12
C PHE A 62 12.19 10.75 5.89
N GLN A 63 13.34 11.39 5.72
CA GLN A 63 13.63 12.68 6.34
C GLN A 63 12.64 13.75 5.88
N THR A 64 12.33 13.83 4.58
CA THR A 64 11.36 14.78 4.06
C THR A 64 9.92 14.46 4.46
N ALA A 65 9.60 13.18 4.68
CA ALA A 65 8.27 12.77 5.13
C ALA A 65 7.98 13.07 6.61
N MET A 66 9.02 13.12 7.43
CA MET A 66 8.94 13.16 8.89
C MET A 66 8.06 14.29 9.45
N PRO A 67 8.15 15.58 8.98
CA PRO A 67 7.45 16.68 9.64
C PRO A 67 5.92 16.60 9.60
N GLY A 68 5.35 15.98 8.58
CA GLY A 68 3.90 15.83 8.43
C GLY A 68 3.40 14.40 8.61
N ALA A 69 4.27 13.48 9.05
CA ALA A 69 3.88 12.10 9.30
C ALA A 69 2.92 12.00 10.49
N LEU A 70 1.88 11.18 10.35
CA LEU A 70 0.81 11.02 11.34
C LEU A 70 1.02 9.82 12.25
N MET A 71 0.22 9.79 13.33
CA MET A 71 0.10 8.66 14.28
C MET A 71 1.42 8.27 14.94
N GLY A 72 2.30 9.23 15.18
CA GLY A 72 3.60 8.99 15.85
C GLY A 72 4.68 8.41 14.93
N LEU A 73 4.42 8.32 13.62
CA LEU A 73 5.42 7.85 12.65
C LEU A 73 6.62 8.80 12.56
N GLU A 74 6.45 10.08 12.86
CA GLU A 74 7.55 11.04 12.96
C GLU A 74 8.60 10.60 13.99
N HIS A 75 8.17 10.05 15.12
CA HIS A 75 9.09 9.53 16.14
C HIS A 75 9.79 8.24 15.69
N VAL A 76 9.05 7.36 14.99
CA VAL A 76 9.63 6.13 14.42
C VAL A 76 10.67 6.47 13.37
N ILE A 77 10.34 7.39 12.46
CA ILE A 77 11.28 7.85 11.42
C ILE A 77 12.51 8.50 12.07
N SER A 78 12.30 9.41 13.01
CA SER A 78 13.40 10.05 13.75
C SER A 78 14.30 9.02 14.43
N PHE A 79 13.71 8.03 15.12
CA PHE A 79 14.48 6.95 15.74
C PHE A 79 15.29 6.14 14.72
N MET A 80 14.69 5.79 13.56
CA MET A 80 15.40 5.06 12.50
C MET A 80 16.55 5.89 11.91
N LEU A 81 16.34 7.19 11.70
CA LEU A 81 17.38 8.09 11.17
C LEU A 81 18.58 8.22 12.10
N HIS A 82 18.39 8.10 13.41
CA HIS A 82 19.50 8.09 14.39
C HIS A 82 20.21 6.73 14.52
N HIS A 83 19.65 5.66 13.92
CA HIS A 83 20.20 4.32 14.01
C HIS A 83 20.47 3.76 12.61
N PHE A 84 21.62 4.09 12.04
CA PHE A 84 21.99 3.79 10.65
C PHE A 84 21.69 2.33 10.23
N TRP A 85 22.14 1.35 11.02
CA TRP A 85 21.92 -0.06 10.68
C TRP A 85 20.45 -0.46 10.65
N LEU A 86 19.66 0.06 11.56
CA LEU A 86 18.23 -0.19 11.59
C LEU A 86 17.55 0.41 10.35
N LEU A 87 17.92 1.64 10.01
CA LEU A 87 17.44 2.32 8.81
C LEU A 87 17.83 1.56 7.54
N TYR A 88 19.12 1.22 7.41
CA TYR A 88 19.65 0.55 6.23
C TYR A 88 19.00 -0.82 5.99
N VAL A 89 18.96 -1.66 7.01
CA VAL A 89 18.29 -2.97 6.94
C VAL A 89 16.80 -2.80 6.69
N GLY A 90 16.16 -1.84 7.35
CA GLY A 90 14.75 -1.52 7.16
C GLY A 90 14.42 -1.13 5.72
N VAL A 91 15.21 -0.29 5.09
CA VAL A 91 15.04 0.12 3.67
C VAL A 91 15.20 -1.08 2.73
N ILE A 92 16.19 -1.94 2.98
CA ILE A 92 16.39 -3.15 2.15
C ILE A 92 15.21 -4.11 2.30
N LEU A 93 14.81 -4.42 3.54
CA LEU A 93 13.70 -5.35 3.80
C LEU A 93 12.38 -4.82 3.24
N PHE A 94 12.10 -3.53 3.42
CA PHE A 94 10.91 -2.89 2.85
C PHE A 94 10.92 -2.99 1.32
N SER A 95 12.03 -2.66 0.67
CA SER A 95 12.17 -2.72 -0.78
C SER A 95 12.05 -4.15 -1.32
N ALA A 96 12.61 -5.13 -0.62
CA ALA A 96 12.48 -6.54 -0.97
C ALA A 96 11.03 -7.03 -0.81
N ALA A 97 10.38 -6.68 0.30
CA ALA A 97 8.98 -7.03 0.53
C ALA A 97 8.06 -6.43 -0.54
N GLU A 98 8.31 -5.19 -0.96
CA GLU A 98 7.59 -4.53 -2.05
C GLU A 98 7.80 -5.26 -3.39
N LEU A 99 9.05 -5.60 -3.71
CA LEU A 99 9.41 -6.35 -4.93
C LEU A 99 8.69 -7.70 -4.99
N PHE A 100 8.80 -8.49 -3.92
CA PHE A 100 8.21 -9.82 -3.88
C PHE A 100 6.68 -9.78 -3.80
N ALA A 101 6.08 -8.87 -3.04
CA ALA A 101 4.63 -8.70 -3.01
C ALA A 101 4.09 -8.36 -4.39
N GLY A 102 4.75 -7.45 -5.12
CA GLY A 102 4.40 -7.11 -6.49
C GLY A 102 4.48 -8.30 -7.45
N LEU A 103 5.62 -9.01 -7.44
CA LEU A 103 5.82 -10.20 -8.27
C LEU A 103 4.76 -11.28 -7.97
N PHE A 104 4.51 -11.55 -6.68
CA PHE A 104 3.56 -12.57 -6.26
C PHE A 104 2.12 -12.21 -6.62
N LEU A 105 1.75 -10.94 -6.55
CA LEU A 105 0.44 -10.47 -7.06
C LEU A 105 0.32 -10.72 -8.57
N MET A 106 1.32 -10.35 -9.37
CA MET A 106 1.25 -10.54 -10.82
C MET A 106 1.06 -12.01 -11.20
N ILE A 107 1.85 -12.92 -10.62
CA ILE A 107 1.77 -14.35 -10.94
C ILE A 107 0.65 -15.08 -10.18
N GLY A 108 -0.01 -14.43 -9.23
CA GLY A 108 -1.07 -15.02 -8.41
C GLY A 108 -0.56 -16.08 -7.43
N LEU A 109 0.57 -15.81 -6.78
CA LEU A 109 1.14 -16.65 -5.73
C LEU A 109 0.93 -16.00 -4.38
N PHE A 110 0.39 -16.74 -3.42
CA PHE A 110 0.07 -16.23 -2.08
C PHE A 110 -0.64 -14.86 -2.12
N THR A 111 -1.61 -14.75 -2.98
CA THR A 111 -2.24 -13.46 -3.35
C THR A 111 -2.77 -12.70 -2.15
N ARG A 112 -3.34 -13.37 -1.13
CA ARG A 112 -3.87 -12.67 0.06
C ARG A 112 -2.79 -12.07 0.94
N ILE A 113 -1.68 -12.76 1.15
CA ILE A 113 -0.54 -12.20 1.91
C ILE A 113 0.05 -11.00 1.16
N SER A 114 0.22 -11.12 -0.16
CA SER A 114 0.73 -10.03 -0.98
C SER A 114 -0.24 -8.84 -1.00
N ALA A 115 -1.54 -9.09 -1.06
CA ALA A 115 -2.57 -8.06 -0.94
C ALA A 115 -2.55 -7.38 0.44
N LEU A 116 -2.38 -8.14 1.53
CA LEU A 116 -2.25 -7.59 2.88
C LEU A 116 -1.00 -6.72 3.02
N LEU A 117 0.13 -7.13 2.48
CA LEU A 117 1.35 -6.32 2.43
C LEU A 117 1.12 -5.03 1.63
N SER A 118 0.43 -5.11 0.50
CA SER A 118 0.11 -3.91 -0.29
C SER A 118 -0.80 -2.94 0.47
N MET A 119 -1.78 -3.44 1.22
CA MET A 119 -2.60 -2.62 2.10
C MET A 119 -1.77 -1.93 3.19
N LEU A 120 -0.85 -2.67 3.81
CA LEU A 120 0.06 -2.10 4.82
C LEU A 120 0.93 -1.00 4.23
N PHE A 121 1.54 -1.23 3.06
CA PHE A 121 2.33 -0.21 2.38
C PHE A 121 1.50 1.03 2.04
N SER A 122 0.25 0.84 1.59
CA SER A 122 -0.66 1.94 1.28
C SER A 122 -0.97 2.78 2.52
N VAL A 123 -1.29 2.14 3.64
CA VAL A 123 -1.53 2.84 4.91
C VAL A 123 -0.28 3.63 5.35
N LEU A 124 0.91 3.00 5.29
CA LEU A 124 2.16 3.68 5.64
C LEU A 124 2.44 4.87 4.72
N LEU A 125 2.26 4.71 3.40
CA LEU A 125 2.43 5.81 2.44
C LEU A 125 1.48 6.97 2.73
N MET A 126 0.20 6.70 3.00
CA MET A 126 -0.77 7.74 3.33
C MET A 126 -0.41 8.49 4.60
N LEU A 127 0.03 7.78 5.64
CA LEU A 127 0.40 8.38 6.92
C LEU A 127 1.72 9.16 6.87
N MET A 128 2.66 8.75 6.03
CA MET A 128 3.98 9.37 5.92
C MET A 128 4.01 10.50 4.90
N PHE A 129 3.42 10.30 3.74
CA PHE A 129 3.57 11.20 2.58
C PHE A 129 2.28 11.88 2.16
N GLY A 130 1.13 11.54 2.73
CA GLY A 130 -0.17 12.06 2.32
C GLY A 130 -0.33 13.57 2.49
N TRP A 131 0.50 14.22 3.28
CA TRP A 131 0.52 15.66 3.48
C TRP A 131 1.30 16.41 2.38
N GLN A 132 2.17 15.73 1.64
CA GLN A 132 3.00 16.33 0.61
C GLN A 132 2.18 16.63 -0.66
N GLY A 133 2.58 17.68 -1.38
CA GLY A 133 1.94 18.13 -2.62
C GLY A 133 1.06 19.35 -2.42
N ALA A 134 1.30 20.43 -3.19
CA ALA A 134 0.60 21.70 -3.07
C ALA A 134 -0.78 21.69 -3.74
N THR A 135 -0.87 21.11 -4.91
CA THR A 135 -2.07 21.13 -5.75
C THR A 135 -2.75 19.78 -5.87
N CYS A 136 -1.96 18.71 -5.86
CA CYS A 136 -2.41 17.34 -6.01
C CYS A 136 -1.71 16.45 -4.98
N ILE A 137 -2.44 15.66 -4.23
CA ILE A 137 -1.89 14.70 -3.27
C ILE A 137 -1.65 13.35 -3.93
N ASP A 138 -0.71 13.30 -4.86
CA ASP A 138 -0.48 12.15 -5.73
C ASP A 138 -0.11 10.89 -4.95
N GLU A 139 0.79 10.99 -3.97
CA GLU A 139 1.15 9.86 -3.12
C GLU A 139 -0.05 9.35 -2.33
N TRP A 140 -0.88 10.24 -1.79
CA TRP A 140 -2.10 9.84 -1.09
C TRP A 140 -3.08 9.16 -2.04
N THR A 141 -3.34 9.75 -3.20
CA THR A 141 -4.30 9.23 -4.19
C THR A 141 -3.90 7.84 -4.67
N MET A 142 -2.62 7.66 -5.01
CA MET A 142 -2.07 6.36 -5.40
C MET A 142 -2.22 5.33 -4.27
N ALA A 143 -1.92 5.72 -3.04
CA ALA A 143 -1.99 4.83 -1.89
C ALA A 143 -3.43 4.46 -1.55
N ALA A 144 -4.39 5.39 -1.62
CA ALA A 144 -5.82 5.14 -1.42
C ALA A 144 -6.36 4.13 -2.45
N CYS A 145 -6.04 4.33 -3.74
CA CYS A 145 -6.40 3.36 -4.78
C CYS A 145 -5.79 1.98 -4.52
N ASN A 146 -4.52 1.92 -4.13
CA ASN A 146 -3.86 0.66 -3.80
C ASN A 146 -4.44 -0.01 -2.56
N LEU A 147 -4.88 0.74 -1.55
CA LEU A 147 -5.56 0.21 -0.37
C LEU A 147 -6.90 -0.45 -0.75
N ALA A 148 -7.69 0.19 -1.61
CA ALA A 148 -8.95 -0.36 -2.13
C ALA A 148 -8.71 -1.60 -2.98
N MET A 149 -7.72 -1.57 -3.89
CA MET A 149 -7.35 -2.73 -4.71
C MET A 149 -6.84 -3.89 -3.86
N GLY A 150 -5.97 -3.63 -2.89
CA GLY A 150 -5.46 -4.63 -1.95
C GLY A 150 -6.58 -5.27 -1.13
N THR A 151 -7.52 -4.47 -0.61
CA THR A 151 -8.70 -4.95 0.10
C THR A 151 -9.55 -5.87 -0.77
N THR A 152 -9.78 -5.48 -2.02
CA THR A 152 -10.53 -6.29 -2.99
C THR A 152 -9.84 -7.62 -3.24
N LEU A 153 -8.52 -7.63 -3.50
CA LEU A 153 -7.77 -8.86 -3.74
C LEU A 153 -7.64 -9.74 -2.49
N PHE A 154 -7.55 -9.14 -1.31
CA PHE A 154 -7.54 -9.88 -0.05
C PHE A 154 -8.86 -10.64 0.17
N LEU A 155 -9.98 -9.99 -0.07
CA LEU A 155 -11.31 -10.60 0.06
C LEU A 155 -11.59 -11.61 -1.06
N CYS A 156 -11.47 -11.20 -2.30
CA CYS A 156 -11.85 -12.01 -3.45
C CYS A 156 -10.80 -13.08 -3.81
N GLY A 157 -9.52 -12.82 -3.55
CA GLY A 157 -8.43 -13.73 -3.92
C GLY A 157 -7.99 -13.60 -5.39
N SER A 158 -7.28 -14.60 -5.88
CA SER A 158 -6.63 -14.59 -7.21
C SER A 158 -7.50 -15.11 -8.36
N HIS A 159 -8.45 -15.95 -8.07
CA HIS A 159 -9.32 -16.68 -9.01
C HIS A 159 -8.61 -17.28 -10.23
N SER A 160 -8.68 -16.61 -11.39
CA SER A 160 -8.20 -17.13 -12.66
C SER A 160 -6.71 -16.88 -12.87
N TYR A 161 -6.05 -17.74 -13.65
CA TYR A 161 -4.65 -17.61 -14.08
C TYR A 161 -3.67 -17.32 -12.92
N ALA A 162 -3.79 -18.09 -11.83
CA ALA A 162 -2.97 -17.94 -10.64
C ALA A 162 -2.08 -19.17 -10.43
N LEU A 163 -0.84 -18.93 -9.98
CA LEU A 163 0.09 -20.00 -9.63
C LEU A 163 -0.42 -20.82 -8.44
N ASP A 164 -1.16 -20.19 -7.52
CA ASP A 164 -1.86 -20.87 -6.44
C ASP A 164 -2.75 -22.02 -6.94
N ASN A 165 -3.42 -21.86 -8.10
CA ASN A 165 -4.24 -22.90 -8.70
C ASN A 165 -3.40 -24.10 -9.19
N VAL A 166 -2.22 -23.84 -9.74
CA VAL A 166 -1.30 -24.87 -10.21
C VAL A 166 -0.74 -25.66 -9.01
N ILE A 167 -0.40 -24.96 -7.93
CA ILE A 167 0.09 -25.58 -6.70
C ILE A 167 -0.99 -26.50 -6.11
N LEU A 168 -2.23 -26.04 -6.01
CA LEU A 168 -3.36 -26.82 -5.49
C LEU A 168 -3.66 -28.05 -6.34
N LYS A 169 -3.55 -27.96 -7.68
CA LYS A 169 -3.70 -29.12 -8.57
C LYS A 169 -2.63 -30.17 -8.32
N ARG A 170 -1.39 -29.75 -8.03
CA ARG A 170 -0.27 -30.67 -7.76
C ARG A 170 -0.24 -31.20 -6.32
N LYS A 171 -0.72 -30.41 -5.35
CA LYS A 171 -0.70 -30.72 -3.92
C LYS A 171 -2.06 -30.44 -3.28
N PRO A 172 -3.08 -31.29 -3.53
CA PRO A 172 -4.46 -31.06 -3.05
C PRO A 172 -4.58 -30.96 -1.51
N HIS A 173 -3.71 -31.70 -0.78
CA HIS A 173 -3.72 -31.68 0.68
C HIS A 173 -3.47 -30.31 1.31
N LEU A 174 -2.90 -29.35 0.56
CA LEU A 174 -2.72 -27.99 1.04
C LEU A 174 -4.06 -27.26 1.23
N ALA A 175 -5.14 -27.71 0.58
CA ALA A 175 -6.47 -27.16 0.78
C ALA A 175 -7.00 -27.33 2.21
N ASP A 176 -6.52 -28.33 2.95
CA ASP A 176 -6.92 -28.61 4.33
C ASP A 176 -6.18 -27.72 5.35
N SER A 177 -5.05 -27.13 4.94
CA SER A 177 -4.27 -26.24 5.79
C SER A 177 -4.95 -24.88 5.97
N ARG A 178 -5.30 -24.54 7.21
CA ARG A 178 -5.87 -23.22 7.55
C ARG A 178 -4.92 -22.06 7.18
N ILE A 179 -3.62 -22.22 7.42
CA ILE A 179 -2.60 -21.22 7.10
C ILE A 179 -2.54 -21.00 5.59
N PHE A 180 -2.48 -22.07 4.81
CA PHE A 180 -2.45 -21.97 3.36
C PHE A 180 -3.70 -21.30 2.80
N ARG A 181 -4.89 -21.56 3.35
CA ARG A 181 -6.14 -20.92 2.97
C ARG A 181 -6.18 -19.42 3.27
N TRP A 182 -5.51 -18.95 4.32
CA TRP A 182 -5.35 -17.53 4.61
C TRP A 182 -4.34 -16.84 3.66
N CYS A 183 -3.34 -17.56 3.19
CA CYS A 183 -2.28 -17.01 2.35
C CYS A 183 -2.66 -16.99 0.86
N CYS A 184 -3.24 -18.09 0.38
CA CYS A 184 -3.49 -18.32 -1.03
C CYS A 184 -4.80 -17.63 -1.49
N GLY A 185 -4.82 -17.19 -2.74
CA GLY A 185 -5.99 -16.54 -3.33
C GLY A 185 -6.99 -17.46 -4.01
N SER A 186 -6.65 -18.74 -4.19
CA SER A 186 -7.45 -19.70 -4.97
C SER A 186 -8.51 -20.43 -4.15
N LEU A 187 -8.47 -20.33 -2.83
CA LEU A 187 -9.43 -20.94 -1.91
C LEU A 187 -10.21 -19.86 -1.15
N SER A 188 -11.41 -20.20 -0.69
CA SER A 188 -12.13 -19.35 0.23
C SER A 188 -11.39 -19.21 1.57
N VAL A 189 -11.50 -18.03 2.18
CA VAL A 189 -10.98 -17.82 3.55
C VAL A 189 -11.64 -18.83 4.50
N PRO A 190 -10.92 -19.40 5.50
CA PRO A 190 -11.46 -20.41 6.40
C PRO A 190 -12.38 -19.79 7.46
N LEU A 191 -13.40 -19.07 7.00
CA LEU A 191 -14.43 -18.40 7.80
C LEU A 191 -15.81 -18.93 7.41
N THR A 192 -16.75 -18.83 8.35
CA THR A 192 -18.17 -19.02 8.03
C THR A 192 -18.69 -17.88 7.15
N PRO A 193 -19.76 -18.07 6.37
CA PRO A 193 -20.32 -16.98 5.55
C PRO A 193 -20.64 -15.71 6.35
N ALA A 194 -21.15 -15.87 7.57
CA ALA A 194 -21.40 -14.73 8.47
C ALA A 194 -20.09 -14.05 8.93
N GLY A 195 -19.05 -14.84 9.24
CA GLY A 195 -17.73 -14.33 9.60
C GLY A 195 -17.07 -13.59 8.43
N TYR A 196 -17.17 -14.14 7.23
CA TYR A 196 -16.67 -13.50 6.01
C TYR A 196 -17.38 -12.15 5.74
N LYS A 197 -18.72 -12.12 5.87
CA LYS A 197 -19.50 -10.88 5.74
C LYS A 197 -19.05 -9.82 6.75
N LYS A 198 -18.85 -10.21 8.01
CA LYS A 198 -18.33 -9.29 9.03
C LYS A 198 -16.96 -8.76 8.68
N LEU A 199 -16.01 -9.62 8.26
CA LEU A 199 -14.69 -9.21 7.83
C LEU A 199 -14.75 -8.20 6.66
N ALA A 200 -15.56 -8.48 5.64
CA ALA A 200 -15.73 -7.61 4.50
C ALA A 200 -16.29 -6.23 4.89
N LEU A 201 -17.30 -6.19 5.76
CA LEU A 201 -17.87 -4.92 6.24
C LEU A 201 -16.88 -4.14 7.13
N TRP A 202 -16.08 -4.81 7.96
CA TRP A 202 -15.05 -4.17 8.76
C TRP A 202 -13.93 -3.58 7.89
N LEU A 203 -13.49 -4.31 6.87
CA LEU A 203 -12.49 -3.80 5.92
C LEU A 203 -13.04 -2.64 5.10
N LEU A 204 -14.31 -2.71 4.65
CA LEU A 204 -14.95 -1.60 3.97
C LEU A 204 -15.01 -0.36 4.86
N ALA A 205 -15.48 -0.52 6.10
CA ALA A 205 -15.54 0.59 7.06
C ALA A 205 -14.16 1.18 7.32
N PHE A 206 -13.13 0.32 7.50
CA PHE A 206 -11.76 0.76 7.68
C PHE A 206 -11.27 1.58 6.48
N VAL A 207 -11.39 1.08 5.25
CA VAL A 207 -10.95 1.78 4.04
C VAL A 207 -11.66 3.13 3.92
N VAL A 208 -12.98 3.14 4.03
CA VAL A 208 -13.76 4.39 3.89
C VAL A 208 -13.39 5.41 4.97
N VAL A 209 -13.35 5.00 6.24
CA VAL A 209 -13.04 5.91 7.34
C VAL A 209 -11.59 6.39 7.27
N PHE A 210 -10.67 5.51 6.91
CA PHE A 210 -9.25 5.85 6.81
C PHE A 210 -8.98 6.79 5.63
N ASP A 211 -9.51 6.48 4.45
CA ASP A 211 -9.30 7.31 3.25
C ASP A 211 -9.99 8.67 3.40
N VAL A 212 -11.27 8.70 3.77
CA VAL A 212 -12.00 9.96 3.96
C VAL A 212 -11.44 10.75 5.14
N GLY A 213 -11.05 10.08 6.22
CA GLY A 213 -10.47 10.72 7.40
C GLY A 213 -9.13 11.37 7.12
N THR A 214 -8.20 10.66 6.47
CA THR A 214 -6.88 11.19 6.11
C THR A 214 -6.97 12.29 5.05
N TYR A 215 -7.85 12.12 4.05
CA TYR A 215 -8.11 13.19 3.07
C TYR A 215 -8.63 14.45 3.75
N SER A 216 -9.68 14.32 4.57
CA SER A 216 -10.28 15.45 5.28
C SER A 216 -9.29 16.13 6.20
N TYR A 217 -8.39 15.37 6.82
CA TYR A 217 -7.34 15.90 7.70
C TYR A 217 -6.31 16.72 6.91
N TYR A 218 -5.88 16.22 5.74
CA TYR A 218 -4.85 16.91 4.96
C TYR A 218 -5.39 18.08 4.12
N ARG A 219 -6.59 17.95 3.56
CA ARG A 219 -7.08 18.86 2.53
C ARG A 219 -8.47 19.42 2.77
N GLY A 220 -9.22 18.91 3.73
CA GLY A 220 -10.64 19.15 3.83
C GLY A 220 -11.45 18.24 2.92
N SER A 221 -12.75 18.40 2.89
CA SER A 221 -13.66 17.53 2.16
C SER A 221 -14.82 18.33 1.55
N VAL A 222 -15.67 17.62 0.78
CA VAL A 222 -16.92 18.19 0.24
C VAL A 222 -17.84 18.72 1.35
N VAL A 223 -17.77 18.13 2.54
CA VAL A 223 -18.60 18.46 3.70
C VAL A 223 -17.92 19.46 4.63
N THR A 224 -16.58 19.43 4.69
CA THR A 224 -15.79 20.35 5.49
C THR A 224 -15.10 21.38 4.61
N PRO A 225 -15.00 22.65 5.02
CA PRO A 225 -14.23 23.63 4.28
C PRO A 225 -12.79 23.18 4.05
N TYR A 226 -12.22 23.60 2.94
CA TYR A 226 -10.81 23.41 2.69
C TYR A 226 -10.00 24.04 3.84
N HIS A 227 -9.10 23.26 4.40
CA HIS A 227 -8.18 23.74 5.43
C HIS A 227 -6.77 23.25 5.13
N HIS A 228 -5.82 23.99 5.65
CA HIS A 228 -4.44 23.54 5.61
C HIS A 228 -4.24 22.41 6.62
N GLY A 229 -3.54 21.37 6.21
CA GLY A 229 -3.11 20.30 7.10
C GLY A 229 -2.06 20.77 8.10
N PRO A 230 -1.45 19.83 8.85
CA PRO A 230 -0.42 20.17 9.85
C PRO A 230 0.81 20.84 9.25
N VAL A 231 1.06 20.61 7.96
CA VAL A 231 2.08 21.31 7.17
C VAL A 231 1.38 21.92 5.95
N SER A 232 1.23 23.24 5.96
CA SER A 232 0.49 23.94 4.91
C SER A 232 1.34 24.12 3.66
N PRO A 233 0.82 23.76 2.47
CA PRO A 233 1.52 24.05 1.22
C PRO A 233 1.59 25.56 0.88
N THR A 234 0.79 26.39 1.55
CA THR A 234 0.84 27.86 1.35
C THR A 234 1.82 28.56 2.28
N THR A 235 2.30 27.87 3.30
CA THR A 235 3.33 28.37 4.20
C THR A 235 4.56 27.47 4.06
N HIS A 236 5.37 27.76 3.04
CA HIS A 236 6.66 27.10 2.91
C HIS A 236 7.58 27.53 4.04
N HIS A 237 8.04 26.56 4.83
CA HIS A 237 9.00 26.82 5.87
C HIS A 237 10.32 26.19 5.47
N ILE A 238 11.30 27.03 5.18
CA ILE A 238 12.69 26.59 5.12
C ILE A 238 13.23 26.71 6.53
N ARG A 239 13.41 25.58 7.19
CA ARG A 239 14.05 25.54 8.50
C ARG A 239 15.56 25.40 8.31
N LEU A 240 16.30 26.38 8.79
CA LEU A 240 17.75 26.33 8.81
C LEU A 240 18.20 25.83 10.19
N THR A 241 18.99 24.76 10.22
CA THR A 241 19.54 24.17 11.43
C THR A 241 21.04 23.94 11.28
N GLU A 242 21.73 23.73 12.40
CA GLU A 242 23.16 23.38 12.44
C GLU A 242 24.07 24.37 11.70
N GLY A 243 23.79 25.67 11.84
CA GLY A 243 24.65 26.71 11.25
C GLY A 243 26.07 26.63 11.80
N LYS A 244 27.07 26.47 10.90
CA LYS A 244 28.51 26.47 11.21
C LYS A 244 29.17 27.55 10.39
N LEU A 245 29.86 28.46 11.06
CA LEU A 245 30.72 29.44 10.41
C LEU A 245 32.16 28.91 10.40
N PHE A 246 32.78 28.85 9.24
CA PHE A 246 34.16 28.43 9.07
C PHE A 246 35.10 29.65 9.07
N PRO A 247 36.40 29.47 9.44
CA PRO A 247 37.36 30.57 9.46
C PRO A 247 37.60 31.27 8.13
N ASP A 248 37.28 30.58 7.04
CA ASP A 248 37.37 31.12 5.67
C ASP A 248 36.12 31.94 5.23
N GLY A 249 35.20 32.16 6.16
CA GLY A 249 33.96 32.93 5.91
C GLY A 249 32.82 32.13 5.32
N ARG A 250 32.99 30.83 5.04
CA ARG A 250 31.90 29.97 4.57
C ARG A 250 30.93 29.65 5.70
N ILE A 251 29.63 29.65 5.38
CA ILE A 251 28.57 29.27 6.29
C ILE A 251 27.97 27.96 5.76
N HIS A 252 27.99 26.92 6.59
CA HIS A 252 27.24 25.71 6.36
C HIS A 252 25.97 25.73 7.21
N VAL A 253 24.83 25.45 6.59
CA VAL A 253 23.55 25.27 7.25
C VAL A 253 22.86 24.04 6.67
N HIS A 254 22.13 23.33 7.51
CA HIS A 254 21.15 22.37 7.03
C HIS A 254 19.87 23.14 6.70
N ALA A 255 19.52 23.21 5.42
CA ALA A 255 18.25 23.74 4.96
C ALA A 255 17.27 22.60 4.80
N TYR A 256 16.14 22.68 5.45
CA TYR A 256 15.07 21.70 5.41
C TYR A 256 13.80 22.40 4.93
N LEU A 257 13.24 21.92 3.82
CA LEU A 257 11.95 22.37 3.32
C LEU A 257 10.85 21.47 3.90
N ASP A 258 9.97 22.02 4.71
CA ASP A 258 8.94 21.28 5.43
C ASP A 258 7.59 21.23 4.69
N ALA A 259 7.46 21.94 3.58
CA ALA A 259 6.30 21.89 2.71
C ALA A 259 6.73 21.47 1.29
N GLY A 260 6.30 20.30 0.88
CA GLY A 260 6.75 19.50 -0.24
C GLY A 260 6.77 20.06 -1.65
N ASP A 261 6.75 21.38 -1.87
CA ASP A 261 6.87 21.94 -3.20
C ASP A 261 8.05 22.88 -3.33
N ALA A 262 8.91 22.51 -4.24
CA ALA A 262 9.86 23.45 -4.83
C ALA A 262 9.26 24.00 -6.13
#